data_783e1b5f45e8d1d41cef22128dfcabca
#
_entry.id   783e1b5f45e8d1d41cef22128dfcabca
#
_cell.length_a   1.000
_cell.length_b   1.000
_cell.length_c   1.000
_cell.angle_alpha   90.00
_cell.angle_beta   90.00
_cell.angle_gamma   90.00
#
_symmetry.space_group_name_H-M   'P 1'
#
loop_
_entity.id
_entity.type
_entity.pdbx_description
1 polymer ?
#
loop_
_entity_poly.entity_id
_entity_poly.type
_entity_poly.pdbx_seq_one_letter_code
_entity_poly.pdbx_strand_id
1 'polypeptide(L)'
;MQSTPLSMRKHIAIFGNTNAGKSTLFNALLGQEMAIVSDVRGTTTDPVTKAMELIPYGPVALIDTAGLNDDTELGTQRAEKTSDILKRSDLILYTVDLTELQRTPDPKSSRPVIVVLTKADLVDAEALSAAKKRFPEAVAYRPDDPKTVETLKQRMITALQKQQRDDETLLGDLLPQGSQVVLVTPIDEEAPKGRLILPQIQVLRDCLDHDMRAYVTKETTLRSALQEINHVDLVVTDSQAFQIVNEIVPPEVPLTSFSMLLARQKGNFMQLLHGAETIKNLKDGDRILMMEGCTHNSNHADIGRVKLPRLLEKRTGAKLDYTYFTGYQFPDDLADYALAIQCGMCMINKQEVASRLSRFQAEGLPVTNYGMVLAALNGILDRAKQIFMKESAGAAHAETGAYRAD
;
A
#
# COMPACT_ATOMS: atom_id res chain seq x y z
N MET A 1 3.50 -0.81 23.25
CA MET A 1 4.03 -1.14 21.89
C MET A 1 3.12 -0.48 20.88
N GLN A 2 3.65 0.28 19.94
CA GLN A 2 2.84 0.78 18.82
C GLN A 2 2.47 -0.43 17.95
N SER A 3 1.17 -0.69 17.75
CA SER A 3 0.71 -1.75 16.86
C SER A 3 1.05 -1.41 15.40
N THR A 4 1.43 -2.40 14.59
CA THR A 4 1.64 -2.23 13.15
C THR A 4 0.44 -1.54 12.50
N PRO A 5 0.61 -0.43 11.78
CA PRO A 5 -0.49 0.27 11.12
C PRO A 5 -1.27 -0.62 10.15
N LEU A 6 -2.57 -0.41 9.99
CA LEU A 6 -3.40 -1.19 9.05
C LEU A 6 -2.88 -1.15 7.61
N SER A 7 -2.33 -0.02 7.18
CA SER A 7 -1.75 0.15 5.83
C SER A 7 -0.53 -0.71 5.54
N MET A 8 0.12 -1.24 6.58
CA MET A 8 1.27 -2.15 6.47
C MET A 8 0.89 -3.62 6.64
N ARG A 9 -0.34 -3.91 7.03
CA ARG A 9 -0.83 -5.28 7.19
C ARG A 9 -1.31 -5.82 5.85
N LYS A 10 -1.15 -7.14 5.63
CA LYS A 10 -1.83 -7.80 4.52
C LYS A 10 -3.32 -7.91 4.84
N HIS A 11 -4.17 -7.49 3.90
CA HIS A 11 -5.61 -7.47 4.06
C HIS A 11 -6.22 -8.78 3.59
N ILE A 12 -6.94 -9.46 4.47
CA ILE A 12 -7.64 -10.72 4.21
C ILE A 12 -9.12 -10.48 4.36
N ALA A 13 -9.88 -10.60 3.28
CA ALA A 13 -11.32 -10.37 3.31
C ALA A 13 -12.12 -11.67 3.26
N ILE A 14 -13.19 -11.75 4.05
CA ILE A 14 -14.10 -12.89 4.08
C ILE A 14 -15.33 -12.54 3.24
N PHE A 15 -15.54 -13.27 2.16
CA PHE A 15 -16.67 -13.14 1.25
C PHE A 15 -17.52 -14.40 1.21
N GLY A 16 -18.75 -14.28 0.73
CA GLY A 16 -19.69 -15.36 0.55
C GLY A 16 -21.13 -14.90 0.71
N ASN A 17 -22.08 -15.76 0.43
CA ASN A 17 -23.51 -15.46 0.51
C ASN A 17 -23.95 -15.04 1.92
N THR A 18 -25.12 -14.41 2.02
CA THR A 18 -25.76 -14.12 3.32
C THR A 18 -25.91 -15.45 4.09
N ASN A 19 -25.68 -15.42 5.39
CA ASN A 19 -25.73 -16.57 6.29
C ASN A 19 -24.75 -17.73 5.98
N ALA A 20 -23.79 -17.54 5.11
CA ALA A 20 -22.74 -18.52 4.81
C ALA A 20 -21.68 -18.69 5.92
N GLY A 21 -21.93 -18.22 7.14
CA GLY A 21 -21.04 -18.42 8.29
C GLY A 21 -19.80 -17.51 8.31
N LYS A 22 -19.80 -16.37 7.57
CA LYS A 22 -18.69 -15.40 7.53
C LYS A 22 -18.28 -14.89 8.90
N SER A 23 -19.22 -14.36 9.67
CA SER A 23 -18.94 -13.79 11.00
C SER A 23 -18.53 -14.86 12.02
N THR A 24 -19.06 -16.10 11.89
CA THR A 24 -18.61 -17.24 12.70
C THR A 24 -17.14 -17.57 12.40
N LEU A 25 -16.77 -17.62 11.12
CA LEU A 25 -15.40 -17.84 10.68
C LEU A 25 -14.48 -16.71 11.12
N PHE A 26 -14.93 -15.45 10.97
CA PHE A 26 -14.21 -14.27 11.39
C PHE A 26 -13.85 -14.32 12.89
N ASN A 27 -14.85 -14.60 13.75
CA ASN A 27 -14.65 -14.72 15.18
C ASN A 27 -13.74 -15.91 15.54
N ALA A 28 -13.85 -17.03 14.85
CA ALA A 28 -12.99 -18.19 15.07
C ALA A 28 -11.53 -17.92 14.71
N LEU A 29 -11.28 -17.21 13.61
CA LEU A 29 -9.92 -16.81 13.21
C LEU A 29 -9.28 -15.82 14.20
N LEU A 30 -10.07 -14.90 14.74
CA LEU A 30 -9.61 -13.96 15.76
C LEU A 30 -9.25 -14.63 17.07
N GLY A 31 -9.97 -15.70 17.48
CA GLY A 31 -9.70 -16.46 18.71
C GLY A 31 -9.84 -15.64 20.00
N GLN A 32 -9.75 -16.32 21.17
CA GLN A 32 -9.80 -15.65 22.47
C GLN A 32 -8.46 -15.01 22.90
N GLU A 33 -7.36 -15.26 22.18
CA GLU A 33 -6.02 -14.74 22.53
C GLU A 33 -5.75 -13.31 22.10
N MET A 34 -6.73 -12.64 21.49
CA MET A 34 -6.53 -11.30 20.92
C MET A 34 -7.10 -10.19 21.79
N ALA A 35 -6.47 -9.97 22.93
CA ALA A 35 -6.79 -8.86 23.84
C ALA A 35 -6.20 -7.48 23.41
N ILE A 36 -5.69 -7.33 22.16
CA ILE A 36 -5.19 -6.04 21.67
C ILE A 36 -6.01 -5.65 20.45
N VAL A 37 -7.21 -5.19 20.68
CA VAL A 37 -8.13 -4.73 19.65
C VAL A 37 -8.16 -3.20 19.67
N SER A 38 -7.65 -2.53 18.66
CA SER A 38 -8.06 -1.17 18.36
C SER A 38 -9.38 -1.24 17.57
N ASP A 39 -10.48 -0.92 18.22
CA ASP A 39 -11.77 -0.75 17.57
C ASP A 39 -11.74 0.51 16.71
N VAL A 40 -11.56 0.36 15.41
CA VAL A 40 -11.97 1.41 14.47
C VAL A 40 -13.46 1.18 14.21
N ARG A 41 -14.30 1.90 14.95
CA ARG A 41 -15.75 1.86 14.76
C ARG A 41 -16.11 2.53 13.44
N GLY A 42 -16.60 1.76 12.47
CA GLY A 42 -17.38 2.25 11.34
C GLY A 42 -18.85 2.34 11.70
N THR A 43 -19.63 3.06 10.89
CA THR A 43 -21.08 3.06 10.95
C THR A 43 -21.63 1.64 10.67
N THR A 44 -22.86 1.34 11.05
CA THR A 44 -23.50 -0.01 10.96
C THR A 44 -23.51 -0.64 9.56
N THR A 45 -23.05 0.06 8.53
CA THR A 45 -22.94 -0.39 7.14
C THR A 45 -21.51 -0.58 6.66
N ASP A 46 -20.49 -0.27 7.48
CA ASP A 46 -19.09 -0.42 7.09
C ASP A 46 -18.54 -1.81 7.50
N PRO A 47 -17.64 -2.39 6.69
CA PRO A 47 -17.04 -3.67 6.99
C PRO A 47 -16.21 -3.60 8.27
N VAL A 48 -16.34 -4.62 9.12
CA VAL A 48 -15.56 -4.72 10.34
C VAL A 48 -14.14 -5.16 10.01
N THR A 49 -13.15 -4.32 10.34
CA THR A 49 -11.74 -4.65 10.14
C THR A 49 -11.06 -4.84 11.49
N LYS A 50 -10.41 -5.99 11.70
CA LYS A 50 -9.66 -6.30 12.90
C LYS A 50 -8.22 -6.67 12.56
N ALA A 51 -7.28 -6.13 13.34
CA ALA A 51 -5.88 -6.49 13.27
C ALA A 51 -5.63 -7.82 13.98
N MET A 52 -4.80 -8.70 13.39
CA MET A 52 -4.36 -9.93 14.05
C MET A 52 -2.91 -10.26 13.68
N GLU A 53 -2.28 -11.11 14.48
CA GLU A 53 -0.98 -11.71 14.17
C GLU A 53 -1.19 -13.12 13.63
N LEU A 54 -0.69 -13.41 12.44
CA LEU A 54 -0.76 -14.72 11.80
C LEU A 54 0.63 -15.36 11.90
N ILE A 55 0.89 -16.04 13.03
CA ILE A 55 2.22 -16.62 13.34
C ILE A 55 2.46 -17.88 12.51
N PRO A 56 3.63 -18.05 11.83
CA PRO A 56 4.83 -17.19 11.87
C PRO A 56 4.88 -16.10 10.79
N TYR A 57 3.80 -15.86 10.03
CA TYR A 57 3.80 -14.93 8.90
C TYR A 57 3.98 -13.47 9.33
N GLY A 58 3.23 -13.01 10.35
CA GLY A 58 3.25 -11.64 10.84
C GLY A 58 1.89 -10.94 10.88
N PRO A 59 1.88 -9.59 10.91
CA PRO A 59 0.67 -8.81 11.10
C PRO A 59 -0.23 -8.81 9.86
N VAL A 60 -1.53 -9.14 10.05
CA VAL A 60 -2.57 -9.09 9.01
C VAL A 60 -3.79 -8.31 9.50
N ALA A 61 -4.63 -7.87 8.57
CA ALA A 61 -5.93 -7.26 8.83
C ALA A 61 -7.03 -8.16 8.28
N LEU A 62 -7.90 -8.65 9.13
CA LEU A 62 -9.06 -9.46 8.73
C LEU A 62 -10.27 -8.56 8.55
N ILE A 63 -10.98 -8.70 7.42
CA ILE A 63 -12.12 -7.86 7.04
C ILE A 63 -13.37 -8.75 6.92
N ASP A 64 -14.36 -8.51 7.78
CA ASP A 64 -15.67 -9.14 7.66
C ASP A 64 -16.58 -8.33 6.74
N THR A 65 -17.04 -8.93 5.66
CA THR A 65 -17.97 -8.31 4.70
C THR A 65 -19.44 -8.67 5.01
N ALA A 66 -19.74 -9.17 6.20
CA ALA A 66 -21.11 -9.47 6.61
C ALA A 66 -22.00 -8.22 6.47
N GLY A 67 -23.19 -8.38 5.86
CA GLY A 67 -24.13 -7.29 5.62
C GLY A 67 -23.98 -6.59 4.27
N LEU A 68 -23.00 -6.93 3.43
CA LEU A 68 -22.86 -6.34 2.09
C LEU A 68 -23.72 -7.04 1.00
N ASN A 69 -24.33 -8.19 1.30
CA ASN A 69 -25.03 -9.03 0.32
C ASN A 69 -26.56 -9.15 0.56
N ASP A 70 -27.24 -8.08 0.98
CA ASP A 70 -28.70 -8.09 1.04
C ASP A 70 -29.31 -7.52 -0.25
N ASP A 71 -30.30 -8.22 -0.83
CA ASP A 71 -31.00 -7.91 -2.09
C ASP A 71 -31.99 -6.70 -1.99
N THR A 72 -31.72 -5.71 -1.13
CA THR A 72 -32.55 -4.51 -0.98
C THR A 72 -32.09 -3.35 -1.85
N GLU A 73 -32.88 -2.27 -1.96
CA GLU A 73 -32.58 -1.04 -2.75
C GLU A 73 -31.24 -0.36 -2.43
N LEU A 74 -30.57 -0.74 -1.35
CA LEU A 74 -29.17 -0.42 -1.02
C LEU A 74 -28.14 -1.28 -1.80
N GLY A 75 -28.59 -2.17 -2.69
CA GLY A 75 -27.75 -3.18 -3.36
C GLY A 75 -26.62 -2.61 -4.21
N THR A 76 -26.82 -1.48 -4.89
CA THR A 76 -25.79 -0.84 -5.72
C THR A 76 -24.63 -0.29 -4.88
N GLN A 77 -24.92 0.43 -3.81
CA GLN A 77 -23.90 0.97 -2.89
C GLN A 77 -23.14 -0.15 -2.16
N ARG A 78 -23.82 -1.28 -1.87
CA ARG A 78 -23.20 -2.47 -1.25
C ARG A 78 -22.32 -3.23 -2.22
N ALA A 79 -22.72 -3.34 -3.50
CA ALA A 79 -21.91 -3.95 -4.54
C ALA A 79 -20.62 -3.14 -4.80
N GLU A 80 -20.70 -1.82 -4.80
CA GLU A 80 -19.54 -0.93 -4.91
C GLU A 80 -18.59 -1.10 -3.72
N LYS A 81 -19.07 -1.06 -2.48
CA LYS A 81 -18.28 -1.32 -1.27
C LYS A 81 -17.63 -2.70 -1.29
N THR A 82 -18.35 -3.72 -1.75
CA THR A 82 -17.82 -5.08 -1.92
C THR A 82 -16.69 -5.11 -2.93
N SER A 83 -16.86 -4.45 -4.08
CA SER A 83 -15.84 -4.30 -5.11
C SER A 83 -14.59 -3.60 -4.58
N ASP A 84 -14.75 -2.56 -3.77
CA ASP A 84 -13.64 -1.81 -3.20
C ASP A 84 -12.85 -2.61 -2.16
N ILE A 85 -13.54 -3.45 -1.36
CA ILE A 85 -12.85 -4.37 -0.45
C ILE A 85 -12.05 -5.41 -1.24
N LEU A 86 -12.63 -5.97 -2.31
CA LEU A 86 -11.94 -6.93 -3.17
C LEU A 86 -10.67 -6.33 -3.79
N LYS A 87 -10.73 -5.09 -4.26
CA LYS A 87 -9.58 -4.39 -4.87
C LYS A 87 -8.41 -4.21 -3.90
N ARG A 88 -8.69 -3.93 -2.63
CA ARG A 88 -7.66 -3.69 -1.60
C ARG A 88 -7.23 -4.93 -0.83
N SER A 89 -7.86 -6.11 -1.07
CA SER A 89 -7.52 -7.35 -0.39
C SER A 89 -6.30 -8.02 -1.02
N ASP A 90 -5.43 -8.58 -0.18
CA ASP A 90 -4.30 -9.41 -0.60
C ASP A 90 -4.73 -10.87 -0.75
N LEU A 91 -5.69 -11.32 0.06
CA LEU A 91 -6.22 -12.69 0.08
C LEU A 91 -7.72 -12.66 0.33
N ILE A 92 -8.47 -13.53 -0.33
CA ILE A 92 -9.91 -13.71 -0.14
C ILE A 92 -10.18 -15.07 0.47
N LEU A 93 -10.93 -15.10 1.56
CA LEU A 93 -11.55 -16.30 2.11
C LEU A 93 -13.00 -16.34 1.60
N TYR A 94 -13.28 -17.24 0.67
CA TYR A 94 -14.61 -17.37 0.09
C TYR A 94 -15.41 -18.47 0.79
N THR A 95 -16.40 -18.08 1.60
CA THR A 95 -17.23 -19.03 2.34
C THR A 95 -18.30 -19.65 1.45
N VAL A 96 -18.35 -20.96 1.43
CA VAL A 96 -19.35 -21.79 0.75
C VAL A 96 -20.16 -22.55 1.78
N ASP A 97 -21.44 -22.21 1.89
CA ASP A 97 -22.38 -22.93 2.75
C ASP A 97 -22.69 -24.31 2.17
N LEU A 98 -22.30 -25.37 2.88
CA LEU A 98 -22.50 -26.75 2.43
C LEU A 98 -23.99 -27.15 2.39
N THR A 99 -24.84 -26.47 3.15
CA THR A 99 -26.29 -26.74 3.12
C THR A 99 -26.96 -26.11 1.89
N GLU A 100 -26.29 -25.19 1.20
CA GLU A 100 -26.77 -24.49 0.01
C GLU A 100 -25.75 -24.52 -1.15
N LEU A 101 -24.98 -25.58 -1.26
CA LEU A 101 -23.86 -25.72 -2.22
C LEU A 101 -24.24 -25.39 -3.66
N GLN A 102 -25.42 -25.76 -4.12
CA GLN A 102 -25.88 -25.52 -5.49
C GLN A 102 -26.19 -24.06 -5.79
N ARG A 103 -26.50 -23.26 -4.77
CA ARG A 103 -26.78 -21.81 -4.90
C ARG A 103 -25.54 -20.93 -4.80
N THR A 104 -24.38 -21.52 -4.47
CA THR A 104 -23.14 -20.75 -4.31
C THR A 104 -22.40 -20.69 -5.65
N PRO A 105 -22.18 -19.50 -6.23
CA PRO A 105 -21.40 -19.35 -7.46
C PRO A 105 -19.92 -19.64 -7.20
N ASP A 106 -19.20 -19.94 -8.29
CA ASP A 106 -17.76 -20.09 -8.18
C ASP A 106 -17.10 -18.70 -7.98
N PRO A 107 -16.09 -18.60 -7.11
CA PRO A 107 -15.43 -17.33 -6.83
C PRO A 107 -14.68 -16.84 -8.08
N LYS A 108 -14.99 -15.61 -8.50
CA LYS A 108 -14.27 -14.93 -9.58
C LYS A 108 -13.43 -13.81 -8.98
N SER A 109 -12.11 -13.93 -9.01
CA SER A 109 -11.21 -12.89 -8.51
C SER A 109 -9.85 -12.97 -9.20
N SER A 110 -9.23 -11.82 -9.44
CA SER A 110 -7.82 -11.70 -9.82
C SER A 110 -6.87 -11.89 -8.62
N ARG A 111 -7.42 -11.92 -7.40
CA ARG A 111 -6.69 -12.14 -6.15
C ARG A 111 -6.70 -13.61 -5.78
N PRO A 112 -5.71 -14.12 -5.05
CA PRO A 112 -5.75 -15.45 -4.50
C PRO A 112 -7.00 -15.67 -3.65
N VAL A 113 -7.64 -16.82 -3.86
CA VAL A 113 -8.86 -17.21 -3.15
C VAL A 113 -8.62 -18.54 -2.44
N ILE A 114 -8.98 -18.61 -1.17
CA ILE A 114 -9.13 -19.87 -0.44
C ILE A 114 -10.62 -20.10 -0.24
N VAL A 115 -11.15 -21.17 -0.81
CA VAL A 115 -12.53 -21.60 -0.56
C VAL A 115 -12.62 -22.25 0.80
N VAL A 116 -13.54 -21.77 1.63
CA VAL A 116 -13.81 -22.31 2.97
C VAL A 116 -15.21 -22.91 2.98
N LEU A 117 -15.29 -24.24 3.10
CA LEU A 117 -16.55 -24.96 3.22
C LEU A 117 -17.06 -24.83 4.65
N THR A 118 -18.08 -24.02 4.84
CA THR A 118 -18.70 -23.76 6.15
C THR A 118 -19.87 -24.69 6.41
N LYS A 119 -20.32 -24.77 7.68
CA LYS A 119 -21.39 -25.67 8.13
C LYS A 119 -21.09 -27.14 7.81
N ALA A 120 -19.82 -27.54 7.83
CA ALA A 120 -19.40 -28.91 7.58
C ALA A 120 -19.79 -29.90 8.70
N ASP A 121 -20.22 -29.35 9.82
CA ASP A 121 -20.82 -30.06 10.96
C ASP A 121 -22.29 -30.41 10.75
N LEU A 122 -22.97 -29.77 9.79
CA LEU A 122 -24.40 -29.93 9.50
C LEU A 122 -24.70 -30.86 8.30
N VAL A 123 -23.67 -31.37 7.63
CA VAL A 123 -23.83 -32.18 6.42
C VAL A 123 -23.15 -33.54 6.59
N ASP A 124 -23.56 -34.51 5.78
CA ASP A 124 -22.97 -35.85 5.75
C ASP A 124 -21.66 -35.90 4.94
N ALA A 125 -21.00 -37.04 4.99
CA ALA A 125 -19.73 -37.26 4.29
C ALA A 125 -19.87 -37.21 2.75
N GLU A 126 -21.05 -37.56 2.22
CA GLU A 126 -21.32 -37.56 0.78
C GLU A 126 -21.40 -36.12 0.25
N ALA A 127 -22.16 -35.27 0.92
CA ALA A 127 -22.23 -33.83 0.58
C ALA A 127 -20.85 -33.13 0.68
N LEU A 128 -20.07 -33.44 1.72
CA LEU A 128 -18.70 -32.92 1.86
C LEU A 128 -17.80 -33.44 0.72
N SER A 129 -17.93 -34.70 0.33
CA SER A 129 -17.16 -35.27 -0.80
C SER A 129 -17.53 -34.60 -2.12
N ALA A 130 -18.82 -34.36 -2.37
CA ALA A 130 -19.30 -33.66 -3.56
C ALA A 130 -18.76 -32.22 -3.61
N ALA A 131 -18.76 -31.51 -2.48
CA ALA A 131 -18.19 -30.15 -2.41
C ALA A 131 -16.67 -30.14 -2.69
N LYS A 132 -15.93 -31.12 -2.17
CA LYS A 132 -14.49 -31.25 -2.44
C LYS A 132 -14.18 -31.63 -3.92
N LYS A 133 -15.09 -32.33 -4.60
CA LYS A 133 -14.94 -32.54 -6.06
C LYS A 133 -15.08 -31.24 -6.84
N ARG A 134 -15.99 -30.35 -6.43
CA ARG A 134 -16.17 -29.02 -7.05
C ARG A 134 -15.05 -28.06 -6.66
N PHE A 135 -14.58 -28.09 -5.42
CA PHE A 135 -13.53 -27.24 -4.88
C PHE A 135 -12.41 -28.10 -4.26
N PRO A 136 -11.51 -28.67 -5.06
CA PRO A 136 -10.50 -29.64 -4.58
C PRO A 136 -9.56 -29.07 -3.51
N GLU A 137 -9.24 -27.77 -3.60
CA GLU A 137 -8.33 -27.07 -2.68
C GLU A 137 -9.06 -26.45 -1.48
N ALA A 138 -10.37 -26.64 -1.32
CA ALA A 138 -11.14 -26.03 -0.26
C ALA A 138 -10.78 -26.58 1.13
N VAL A 139 -10.84 -25.72 2.12
CA VAL A 139 -10.69 -26.06 3.54
C VAL A 139 -12.07 -26.22 4.16
N ALA A 140 -12.37 -27.39 4.72
CA ALA A 140 -13.60 -27.58 5.49
C ALA A 140 -13.43 -26.97 6.89
N TYR A 141 -14.36 -26.10 7.27
CA TYR A 141 -14.38 -25.44 8.56
C TYR A 141 -15.53 -26.00 9.41
N ARG A 142 -15.19 -26.37 10.64
CA ARG A 142 -16.13 -26.85 11.67
C ARG A 142 -15.91 -26.02 12.94
N PRO A 143 -16.96 -25.36 13.48
CA PRO A 143 -16.84 -24.56 14.70
C PRO A 143 -16.43 -25.36 15.94
N ASP A 144 -16.76 -26.65 15.98
CA ASP A 144 -16.47 -27.58 17.05
C ASP A 144 -15.07 -28.24 16.98
N ASP A 145 -14.32 -28.01 15.87
CA ASP A 145 -12.98 -28.57 15.68
C ASP A 145 -11.93 -27.48 15.45
N PRO A 146 -11.14 -27.09 16.47
CA PRO A 146 -10.09 -26.10 16.36
C PRO A 146 -9.02 -26.41 15.32
N LYS A 147 -8.81 -27.70 14.98
CA LYS A 147 -7.82 -28.08 13.95
C LYS A 147 -8.19 -27.55 12.57
N THR A 148 -9.48 -27.34 12.30
CA THR A 148 -9.93 -26.79 11.03
C THR A 148 -9.52 -25.31 10.88
N VAL A 149 -9.54 -24.55 11.97
CA VAL A 149 -9.04 -23.17 12.03
C VAL A 149 -7.53 -23.12 11.81
N GLU A 150 -6.79 -24.01 12.46
CA GLU A 150 -5.34 -24.09 12.30
C GLU A 150 -4.96 -24.46 10.86
N THR A 151 -5.63 -25.44 10.26
CA THR A 151 -5.45 -25.81 8.85
C THR A 151 -5.69 -24.61 7.93
N LEU A 152 -6.73 -23.81 8.19
CA LEU A 152 -7.03 -22.61 7.42
C LEU A 152 -5.93 -21.56 7.60
N LYS A 153 -5.44 -21.31 8.82
CA LYS A 153 -4.32 -20.39 9.09
C LYS A 153 -3.05 -20.79 8.31
N GLN A 154 -2.72 -22.06 8.29
CA GLN A 154 -1.56 -22.56 7.51
C GLN A 154 -1.74 -22.35 6.00
N ARG A 155 -2.95 -22.56 5.47
CA ARG A 155 -3.25 -22.25 4.06
C ARG A 155 -3.15 -20.75 3.76
N MET A 156 -3.62 -19.90 4.68
CA MET A 156 -3.49 -18.43 4.56
C MET A 156 -2.01 -18.03 4.52
N ILE A 157 -1.19 -18.56 5.44
CA ILE A 157 0.26 -18.32 5.49
C ILE A 157 0.90 -18.70 4.15
N THR A 158 0.65 -19.90 3.67
CA THR A 158 1.21 -20.39 2.40
C THR A 158 0.80 -19.52 1.22
N ALA A 159 -0.46 -19.08 1.16
CA ALA A 159 -0.97 -18.25 0.09
C ALA A 159 -0.34 -16.84 0.11
N LEU A 160 -0.16 -16.26 1.30
CA LEU A 160 0.47 -14.95 1.47
C LEU A 160 1.98 -15.00 1.20
N GLN A 161 2.68 -16.05 1.63
CA GLN A 161 4.11 -16.24 1.36
C GLN A 161 4.41 -16.37 -0.14
N LYS A 162 3.55 -17.04 -0.90
CA LYS A 162 3.69 -17.12 -2.37
C LYS A 162 3.57 -15.76 -3.08
N GLN A 163 2.97 -14.76 -2.43
CA GLN A 163 2.84 -13.41 -2.93
C GLN A 163 3.97 -12.49 -2.45
N GLN A 164 4.69 -12.88 -1.41
CA GLN A 164 5.90 -12.18 -0.99
C GLN A 164 6.94 -12.40 -2.10
N ARG A 165 7.11 -11.38 -2.94
CA ARG A 165 8.28 -11.28 -3.80
C ARG A 165 9.38 -10.62 -2.97
N ASP A 166 10.64 -10.92 -3.29
CA ASP A 166 11.83 -10.28 -2.71
C ASP A 166 11.84 -8.73 -2.90
N ASP A 167 10.87 -8.20 -3.67
CA ASP A 167 10.74 -6.80 -4.10
C ASP A 167 10.06 -5.87 -3.06
N GLU A 168 9.88 -6.27 -1.79
CA GLU A 168 9.22 -5.40 -0.80
C GLU A 168 10.20 -4.51 -0.02
N THR A 169 11.48 -4.49 -0.39
CA THR A 169 12.49 -3.65 0.25
C THR A 169 12.40 -2.19 -0.22
N LEU A 170 12.85 -1.27 0.63
CA LEU A 170 12.97 0.15 0.28
C LEU A 170 14.35 0.47 -0.28
N LEU A 171 15.40 -0.10 0.33
CA LEU A 171 16.80 0.12 0.01
C LEU A 171 17.59 -1.17 -0.20
N GLY A 172 17.09 -2.31 0.32
CA GLY A 172 17.84 -3.56 0.37
C GLY A 172 18.26 -4.13 -0.98
N ASP A 173 17.57 -3.77 -2.06
CA ASP A 173 17.87 -4.11 -3.45
C ASP A 173 18.62 -2.96 -4.19
N LEU A 174 18.63 -1.76 -3.64
CA LEU A 174 19.31 -0.58 -4.22
C LEU A 174 20.75 -0.42 -3.77
N LEU A 175 21.05 -0.88 -2.55
CA LEU A 175 22.33 -0.70 -1.91
C LEU A 175 22.88 -2.02 -1.37
N PRO A 176 24.19 -2.26 -1.48
CA PRO A 176 24.81 -3.45 -0.90
C PRO A 176 24.82 -3.42 0.63
N GLN A 177 24.93 -4.61 1.24
CA GLN A 177 25.17 -4.78 2.66
C GLN A 177 26.38 -3.96 3.11
N GLY A 178 26.32 -3.35 4.30
CA GLY A 178 27.37 -2.50 4.86
C GLY A 178 27.32 -1.05 4.40
N SER A 179 26.44 -0.67 3.46
CA SER A 179 26.27 0.71 3.01
C SER A 179 25.94 1.66 4.16
N GLN A 180 26.38 2.92 4.01
CA GLN A 180 26.18 3.99 4.99
C GLN A 180 25.12 4.97 4.48
N VAL A 181 23.96 4.99 5.13
CA VAL A 181 22.80 5.77 4.74
C VAL A 181 22.56 6.88 5.77
N VAL A 182 22.44 8.12 5.32
CA VAL A 182 22.11 9.27 6.17
C VAL A 182 20.63 9.60 6.00
N LEU A 183 19.86 9.48 7.08
CA LEU A 183 18.43 9.80 7.13
C LEU A 183 18.25 11.20 7.72
N VAL A 184 17.82 12.14 6.91
CA VAL A 184 17.57 13.52 7.32
C VAL A 184 16.09 13.67 7.67
N THR A 185 15.80 13.80 8.96
CA THR A 185 14.45 13.86 9.52
C THR A 185 14.22 15.22 10.16
N PRO A 186 13.60 16.18 9.46
CA PRO A 186 13.28 17.48 10.04
C PRO A 186 12.31 17.34 11.20
N ILE A 187 12.30 18.34 12.07
CA ILE A 187 11.29 18.46 13.13
C ILE A 187 10.36 19.60 12.72
N ASP A 188 9.18 19.26 12.23
CA ASP A 188 8.17 20.17 11.76
C ASP A 188 6.76 19.77 12.23
N GLU A 189 5.72 20.37 11.67
CA GLU A 189 4.34 20.06 12.03
C GLU A 189 3.91 18.64 11.66
N GLU A 190 4.51 18.04 10.61
CA GLU A 190 4.20 16.68 10.16
C GLU A 190 4.97 15.63 10.99
N ALA A 191 6.21 15.95 11.33
CA ALA A 191 7.08 15.12 12.18
C ALA A 191 7.46 15.87 13.47
N PRO A 192 6.51 16.10 14.39
CA PRO A 192 6.74 16.92 15.59
C PRO A 192 7.72 16.26 16.55
N LYS A 193 8.28 17.07 17.44
CA LYS A 193 9.23 16.64 18.48
C LYS A 193 8.70 15.41 19.25
N GLY A 194 9.55 14.42 19.38
CA GLY A 194 9.29 13.22 20.20
C GLY A 194 8.82 12.00 19.41
N ARG A 195 8.64 12.09 18.06
CA ARG A 195 8.30 10.93 17.23
C ARG A 195 8.92 11.00 15.84
N LEU A 196 9.12 9.82 15.24
CA LEU A 196 9.35 9.65 13.82
C LEU A 196 8.03 9.30 13.13
N ILE A 197 7.85 9.73 11.88
CA ILE A 197 6.70 9.34 11.06
C ILE A 197 6.93 7.99 10.38
N LEU A 198 5.86 7.37 9.93
CA LEU A 198 5.88 6.01 9.39
C LEU A 198 6.93 5.80 8.27
N PRO A 199 7.07 6.67 7.26
CA PRO A 199 8.08 6.51 6.22
C PRO A 199 9.52 6.47 6.76
N GLN A 200 9.83 7.31 7.73
CA GLN A 200 11.16 7.40 8.36
C GLN A 200 11.48 6.09 9.11
N ILE A 201 10.50 5.58 9.87
CA ILE A 201 10.63 4.31 10.62
C ILE A 201 10.82 3.14 9.65
N GLN A 202 10.10 3.10 8.53
CA GLN A 202 10.19 2.02 7.55
C GLN A 202 11.58 1.97 6.89
N VAL A 203 12.11 3.11 6.45
CA VAL A 203 13.45 3.16 5.84
C VAL A 203 14.53 2.82 6.86
N LEU A 204 14.43 3.33 8.10
CA LEU A 204 15.35 2.96 9.16
C LEU A 204 15.33 1.45 9.43
N ARG A 205 14.15 0.84 9.48
CA ARG A 205 13.99 -0.60 9.68
C ARG A 205 14.55 -1.40 8.51
N ASP A 206 14.32 -0.97 7.28
CA ASP A 206 14.84 -1.60 6.07
C ASP A 206 16.38 -1.58 6.05
N CYS A 207 17.01 -0.49 6.48
CA CYS A 207 18.47 -0.45 6.66
C CYS A 207 18.97 -1.53 7.63
N LEU A 208 18.28 -1.72 8.76
CA LEU A 208 18.64 -2.73 9.75
C LEU A 208 18.44 -4.16 9.23
N ASP A 209 17.34 -4.41 8.51
CA ASP A 209 17.00 -5.73 7.97
C ASP A 209 17.98 -6.18 6.86
N HIS A 210 18.71 -5.22 6.23
CA HIS A 210 19.69 -5.47 5.17
C HIS A 210 21.13 -5.17 5.59
N ASP A 211 21.43 -5.15 6.89
CA ASP A 211 22.76 -4.94 7.46
C ASP A 211 23.45 -3.64 6.99
N MET A 212 22.67 -2.58 6.74
CA MET A 212 23.17 -1.24 6.45
C MET A 212 23.35 -0.43 7.73
N ARG A 213 24.19 0.60 7.68
CA ARG A 213 24.39 1.55 8.77
C ARG A 213 23.55 2.79 8.52
N ALA A 214 22.62 3.11 9.43
CA ALA A 214 21.80 4.30 9.35
C ALA A 214 22.25 5.37 10.33
N TYR A 215 22.54 6.56 9.80
CA TYR A 215 22.83 7.77 10.58
C TYR A 215 21.63 8.70 10.51
N VAL A 216 21.02 9.01 11.64
CA VAL A 216 19.82 9.86 11.67
C VAL A 216 20.19 11.25 12.16
N THR A 217 19.86 12.28 11.39
CA THR A 217 20.20 13.66 11.68
C THR A 217 19.07 14.61 11.24
N LYS A 218 19.18 15.89 11.60
CA LYS A 218 18.31 16.96 11.09
C LYS A 218 19.02 17.74 9.99
N GLU A 219 18.28 18.49 9.20
CA GLU A 219 18.80 19.40 8.20
C GLU A 219 19.81 20.42 8.78
N THR A 220 19.56 20.86 10.01
CA THR A 220 20.43 21.83 10.72
C THR A 220 21.78 21.27 11.16
N THR A 221 21.86 19.96 11.38
CA THR A 221 23.09 19.25 11.82
C THR A 221 23.68 18.35 10.73
N LEU A 222 23.09 18.34 9.53
CA LEU A 222 23.53 17.50 8.42
C LEU A 222 24.98 17.80 7.99
N ARG A 223 25.36 19.07 7.91
CA ARG A 223 26.70 19.47 7.48
C ARG A 223 27.81 18.90 8.39
N SER A 224 27.62 18.97 9.71
CA SER A 224 28.58 18.40 10.66
C SER A 224 28.56 16.87 10.60
N ALA A 225 27.39 16.24 10.49
CA ALA A 225 27.29 14.79 10.36
C ALA A 225 28.03 14.26 9.12
N LEU A 226 27.90 14.92 7.98
CA LEU A 226 28.64 14.53 6.75
C LEU A 226 30.17 14.70 6.89
N GLN A 227 30.65 15.57 7.75
CA GLN A 227 32.08 15.72 8.03
C GLN A 227 32.65 14.62 8.94
N GLU A 228 31.80 14.05 9.80
CA GLU A 228 32.17 12.99 10.75
C GLU A 228 32.10 11.59 10.12
N ILE A 229 31.29 11.41 9.07
CA ILE A 229 31.11 10.14 8.37
C ILE A 229 32.10 10.03 7.23
N ASN A 230 32.98 9.03 7.25
CA ASN A 230 34.04 8.86 6.25
C ASN A 230 33.53 8.66 4.81
N HIS A 231 32.40 7.99 4.66
CA HIS A 231 31.77 7.68 3.37
C HIS A 231 30.25 7.64 3.53
N VAL A 232 29.53 8.16 2.55
CA VAL A 232 28.06 8.14 2.51
C VAL A 232 27.62 7.62 1.15
N ASP A 233 26.88 6.51 1.16
CA ASP A 233 26.36 5.86 -0.06
C ASP A 233 25.05 6.50 -0.53
N LEU A 234 24.23 6.99 0.42
CA LEU A 234 22.95 7.61 0.13
C LEU A 234 22.53 8.57 1.24
N VAL A 235 21.95 9.69 0.84
CA VAL A 235 21.19 10.57 1.74
C VAL A 235 19.69 10.45 1.40
N VAL A 236 18.86 10.22 2.42
CA VAL A 236 17.39 10.18 2.31
C VAL A 236 16.79 11.28 3.16
N THR A 237 15.91 12.10 2.59
CA THR A 237 15.31 13.24 3.29
C THR A 237 13.80 13.31 3.11
N ASP A 238 13.13 14.12 3.92
CA ASP A 238 11.74 14.49 3.66
C ASP A 238 11.67 15.47 2.48
N SER A 239 10.59 15.33 1.69
CA SER A 239 10.43 16.15 0.48
C SER A 239 10.35 17.66 0.75
N GLN A 240 9.95 18.06 1.96
CA GLN A 240 9.91 19.46 2.36
C GLN A 240 11.31 20.06 2.63
N ALA A 241 12.24 19.24 3.15
CA ALA A 241 13.63 19.66 3.40
C ALA A 241 14.53 19.49 2.17
N PHE A 242 14.01 18.98 1.06
CA PHE A 242 14.78 18.60 -0.12
C PHE A 242 15.69 19.70 -0.65
N GLN A 243 15.20 20.93 -0.72
CA GLN A 243 16.00 22.06 -1.23
C GLN A 243 17.22 22.34 -0.34
N ILE A 244 17.00 22.48 0.97
CA ILE A 244 18.08 22.76 1.94
C ILE A 244 19.09 21.62 1.95
N VAL A 245 18.61 20.37 1.96
CA VAL A 245 19.47 19.18 1.97
C VAL A 245 20.29 19.09 0.68
N ASN A 246 19.69 19.41 -0.49
CA ASN A 246 20.39 19.42 -1.77
C ASN A 246 21.52 20.45 -1.85
N GLU A 247 21.41 21.56 -1.13
CA GLU A 247 22.47 22.59 -1.04
C GLU A 247 23.62 22.16 -0.13
N ILE A 248 23.37 21.24 0.82
CA ILE A 248 24.38 20.77 1.79
C ILE A 248 25.10 19.52 1.30
N VAL A 249 24.38 18.59 0.67
CA VAL A 249 24.90 17.28 0.23
C VAL A 249 25.73 17.44 -1.04
N PRO A 250 27.00 16.98 -1.07
CA PRO A 250 27.85 17.03 -2.25
C PRO A 250 27.19 16.42 -3.48
N PRO A 251 27.40 16.95 -4.70
CA PRO A 251 26.74 16.45 -5.92
C PRO A 251 27.00 14.98 -6.24
N GLU A 252 28.16 14.47 -5.85
CA GLU A 252 28.57 13.07 -6.02
C GLU A 252 27.88 12.09 -5.10
N VAL A 253 27.31 12.55 -3.98
CA VAL A 253 26.56 11.71 -3.05
C VAL A 253 25.12 11.57 -3.53
N PRO A 254 24.62 10.35 -3.76
CA PRO A 254 23.22 10.13 -4.13
C PRO A 254 22.27 10.70 -3.09
N LEU A 255 21.18 11.29 -3.57
CA LEU A 255 20.16 11.93 -2.72
C LEU A 255 18.77 11.56 -3.21
N THR A 256 17.91 11.08 -2.31
CA THR A 256 16.50 10.80 -2.60
C THR A 256 15.60 11.18 -1.43
N SER A 257 14.31 10.89 -1.50
CA SER A 257 13.36 11.15 -0.41
C SER A 257 12.62 9.90 0.06
N PHE A 258 12.17 9.93 1.32
CA PHE A 258 11.30 8.89 1.88
C PHE A 258 10.07 8.64 1.01
N SER A 259 9.46 9.70 0.48
CA SER A 259 8.27 9.59 -0.37
C SER A 259 8.55 8.93 -1.73
N MET A 260 9.75 9.08 -2.30
CA MET A 260 10.14 8.42 -3.55
C MET A 260 10.45 6.93 -3.33
N LEU A 261 11.09 6.57 -2.21
CA LEU A 261 11.29 5.17 -1.82
C LEU A 261 9.95 4.45 -1.63
N LEU A 262 9.01 5.07 -0.91
CA LEU A 262 7.67 4.53 -0.72
C LEU A 262 6.87 4.44 -2.02
N ALA A 263 7.01 5.40 -2.92
CA ALA A 263 6.38 5.39 -4.23
C ALA A 263 6.84 4.19 -5.06
N ARG A 264 8.14 3.85 -5.00
CA ARG A 264 8.69 2.67 -5.63
C ARG A 264 8.16 1.38 -5.00
N GLN A 265 8.15 1.28 -3.68
CA GLN A 265 7.71 0.08 -2.97
C GLN A 265 6.22 -0.21 -3.16
N LYS A 266 5.38 0.83 -3.13
CA LYS A 266 3.91 0.67 -3.15
C LYS A 266 3.31 0.69 -4.55
N GLY A 267 4.00 1.26 -5.53
CA GLY A 267 3.41 1.54 -6.83
C GLY A 267 4.35 1.37 -8.01
N ASN A 268 3.91 1.89 -9.14
CA ASN A 268 4.71 1.96 -10.36
C ASN A 268 5.51 3.27 -10.36
N PHE A 269 6.79 3.21 -9.97
CA PHE A 269 7.67 4.36 -9.90
C PHE A 269 7.77 5.11 -11.23
N MET A 270 7.89 4.39 -12.35
CA MET A 270 8.02 4.99 -13.69
C MET A 270 6.74 5.71 -14.12
N GLN A 271 5.58 5.19 -13.78
CA GLN A 271 4.30 5.85 -14.04
C GLN A 271 4.19 7.18 -13.26
N LEU A 272 4.59 7.17 -11.99
CA LEU A 272 4.57 8.38 -11.15
C LEU A 272 5.61 9.41 -11.60
N LEU A 273 6.78 8.95 -12.04
CA LEU A 273 7.82 9.80 -12.60
C LEU A 273 7.35 10.48 -13.89
N HIS A 274 6.77 9.70 -14.81
CA HIS A 274 6.20 10.23 -16.05
C HIS A 274 5.12 11.30 -15.76
N GLY A 275 4.23 11.04 -14.79
CA GLY A 275 3.25 12.03 -14.36
C GLY A 275 3.88 13.33 -13.84
N ALA A 276 4.99 13.26 -13.11
CA ALA A 276 5.72 14.46 -12.67
C ALA A 276 6.30 15.27 -13.86
N GLU A 277 6.72 14.60 -14.91
CA GLU A 277 7.24 15.24 -16.12
C GLU A 277 6.15 15.98 -16.93
N THR A 278 4.86 15.62 -16.76
CA THR A 278 3.74 16.29 -17.45
C THR A 278 3.41 17.67 -16.86
N ILE A 279 3.86 17.97 -15.64
CA ILE A 279 3.59 19.26 -14.96
C ILE A 279 3.93 20.47 -15.86
N LYS A 280 4.99 20.39 -16.65
CA LYS A 280 5.41 21.45 -17.59
C LYS A 280 4.43 21.72 -18.71
N ASN A 281 3.48 20.80 -18.96
CA ASN A 281 2.50 20.90 -20.04
C ASN A 281 1.13 21.42 -19.56
N LEU A 282 0.96 21.68 -18.26
CA LEU A 282 -0.28 22.19 -17.67
C LEU A 282 -0.62 23.58 -18.18
N LYS A 283 -1.90 23.86 -18.40
CA LYS A 283 -2.45 25.09 -19.00
C LYS A 283 -3.54 25.67 -18.12
N ASP A 284 -3.92 26.91 -18.39
CA ASP A 284 -5.05 27.57 -17.73
C ASP A 284 -6.34 26.74 -17.88
N GLY A 285 -7.02 26.53 -16.75
CA GLY A 285 -8.27 25.78 -16.67
C GLY A 285 -8.08 24.25 -16.55
N ASP A 286 -6.85 23.73 -16.58
CA ASP A 286 -6.61 22.30 -16.35
C ASP A 286 -7.06 21.90 -14.95
N ARG A 287 -7.80 20.78 -14.89
CA ARG A 287 -8.28 20.20 -13.62
C ARG A 287 -7.27 19.22 -13.04
N ILE A 288 -6.92 19.43 -11.79
CA ILE A 288 -5.97 18.61 -11.04
C ILE A 288 -6.72 17.80 -9.98
N LEU A 289 -6.57 16.47 -10.06
CA LEU A 289 -7.11 15.56 -9.07
C LEU A 289 -6.12 15.41 -7.91
N MET A 290 -6.48 15.89 -6.73
CA MET A 290 -5.69 15.77 -5.52
C MET A 290 -6.21 14.62 -4.66
N MET A 291 -5.36 13.64 -4.34
CA MET A 291 -5.73 12.45 -3.58
C MET A 291 -4.94 12.35 -2.28
N GLU A 292 -5.64 12.40 -1.15
CA GLU A 292 -5.07 12.35 0.18
C GLU A 292 -5.40 11.01 0.85
N GLY A 293 -4.40 10.23 1.25
CA GLY A 293 -4.59 8.92 1.89
C GLY A 293 -5.07 8.97 3.33
N CYS A 294 -5.03 10.14 3.98
CA CYS A 294 -5.41 10.32 5.39
C CYS A 294 -6.78 10.97 5.49
N THR A 295 -7.67 10.40 6.32
CA THR A 295 -8.97 11.01 6.64
C THR A 295 -8.95 11.82 7.94
N HIS A 296 -7.87 11.74 8.73
CA HIS A 296 -7.86 12.14 10.15
C HIS A 296 -6.89 13.27 10.48
N ASN A 297 -6.12 13.79 9.54
CA ASN A 297 -5.10 14.79 9.85
C ASN A 297 -5.31 16.06 9.01
N SER A 298 -5.89 17.09 9.63
CA SER A 298 -6.06 18.42 9.03
C SER A 298 -4.74 19.13 8.74
N ASN A 299 -3.61 18.66 9.29
CA ASN A 299 -2.29 19.26 9.10
C ASN A 299 -1.69 18.94 7.73
N HIS A 300 -2.06 17.84 7.08
CA HIS A 300 -1.74 17.59 5.66
C HIS A 300 -2.44 18.56 4.72
N ALA A 301 -3.47 19.26 5.17
CA ALA A 301 -4.18 20.26 4.38
C ALA A 301 -3.26 21.41 3.92
N ASP A 302 -2.14 21.66 4.59
CA ASP A 302 -1.23 22.72 4.19
C ASP A 302 -0.40 22.36 2.94
N ILE A 303 0.13 21.13 2.81
CA ILE A 303 0.92 20.75 1.63
C ILE A 303 0.03 20.59 0.40
N GLY A 304 -1.01 19.75 0.49
CA GLY A 304 -1.86 19.41 -0.65
C GLY A 304 -2.78 20.54 -1.07
N ARG A 305 -3.30 21.32 -0.12
CA ARG A 305 -4.34 22.31 -0.36
C ARG A 305 -3.83 23.74 -0.52
N VAL A 306 -2.64 24.05 -0.03
CA VAL A 306 -2.08 25.40 -0.06
C VAL A 306 -0.73 25.43 -0.77
N LYS A 307 0.24 24.64 -0.29
CA LYS A 307 1.63 24.75 -0.76
C LYS A 307 1.79 24.24 -2.19
N LEU A 308 1.28 23.05 -2.52
CA LEU A 308 1.41 22.48 -3.86
C LEU A 308 0.65 23.29 -4.91
N PRO A 309 -0.62 23.70 -4.74
CA PRO A 309 -1.31 24.56 -5.67
C PRO A 309 -0.53 25.83 -5.99
N ARG A 310 -0.08 26.55 -4.95
CA ARG A 310 0.69 27.79 -5.11
C ARG A 310 2.02 27.57 -5.87
N LEU A 311 2.72 26.47 -5.59
CA LEU A 311 3.98 26.16 -6.26
C LEU A 311 3.77 25.75 -7.72
N LEU A 312 2.73 24.96 -8.01
CA LEU A 312 2.34 24.53 -9.36
C LEU A 312 2.00 25.74 -10.22
N GLU A 313 1.10 26.60 -9.76
CA GLU A 313 0.71 27.82 -10.48
C GLU A 313 1.88 28.77 -10.70
N LYS A 314 2.75 28.95 -9.69
CA LYS A 314 3.95 29.73 -9.82
C LYS A 314 4.91 29.17 -10.88
N ARG A 315 5.05 27.86 -10.97
CA ARG A 315 6.00 27.20 -11.88
C ARG A 315 5.49 27.11 -13.31
N THR A 316 4.19 26.83 -13.47
CA THR A 316 3.56 26.69 -14.79
C THR A 316 3.11 28.02 -15.39
N GLY A 317 2.85 29.01 -14.54
CA GLY A 317 2.20 30.27 -14.91
C GLY A 317 0.70 30.11 -15.21
N ALA A 318 0.14 28.92 -15.00
CA ALA A 318 -1.25 28.58 -15.32
C ALA A 318 -2.13 28.67 -14.06
N LYS A 319 -3.39 29.07 -14.23
CA LYS A 319 -4.42 29.00 -13.20
C LYS A 319 -5.10 27.65 -13.30
N LEU A 320 -5.02 26.83 -12.25
CA LEU A 320 -5.45 25.44 -12.22
C LEU A 320 -6.66 25.26 -11.31
N ASP A 321 -7.51 24.29 -11.65
CA ASP A 321 -8.69 23.92 -10.87
C ASP A 321 -8.42 22.62 -10.08
N TYR A 322 -8.65 22.62 -8.76
CA TYR A 322 -8.30 21.50 -7.89
C TYR A 322 -9.54 20.80 -7.32
N THR A 323 -9.59 19.47 -7.44
CA THR A 323 -10.61 18.62 -6.82
C THR A 323 -9.96 17.64 -5.85
N TYR A 324 -10.50 17.51 -4.63
CA TYR A 324 -9.88 16.74 -3.55
C TYR A 324 -10.69 15.52 -3.18
N PHE A 325 -10.03 14.35 -3.09
CA PHE A 325 -10.57 13.11 -2.58
C PHE A 325 -9.71 12.60 -1.43
N THR A 326 -10.35 12.06 -0.38
CA THR A 326 -9.66 11.63 0.85
C THR A 326 -9.90 10.16 1.16
N GLY A 327 -8.93 9.52 1.85
CA GLY A 327 -9.02 8.13 2.25
C GLY A 327 -9.20 7.18 1.07
N TYR A 328 -10.26 6.39 1.09
CA TYR A 328 -10.60 5.44 0.03
C TYR A 328 -11.54 6.00 -1.05
N GLN A 329 -11.93 7.27 -0.95
CA GLN A 329 -12.74 7.91 -1.98
C GLN A 329 -11.98 7.97 -3.31
N PHE A 330 -12.71 7.77 -4.41
CA PHE A 330 -12.16 7.81 -5.76
C PHE A 330 -13.22 8.37 -6.71
N PRO A 331 -12.88 9.25 -7.67
CA PRO A 331 -13.84 9.79 -8.62
C PRO A 331 -14.37 8.71 -9.58
N ASP A 332 -15.63 8.84 -9.99
CA ASP A 332 -16.23 7.93 -10.96
C ASP A 332 -15.72 8.20 -12.37
N ASP A 333 -15.52 9.47 -12.73
CA ASP A 333 -15.01 9.91 -14.02
C ASP A 333 -13.63 10.56 -13.86
N LEU A 334 -12.68 10.12 -14.68
CA LEU A 334 -11.30 10.60 -14.72
C LEU A 334 -11.01 11.45 -15.98
N ALA A 335 -11.89 11.44 -16.97
CA ALA A 335 -11.64 12.06 -18.28
C ALA A 335 -11.40 13.57 -18.22
N ASP A 336 -11.99 14.23 -17.23
CA ASP A 336 -11.90 15.68 -17.07
C ASP A 336 -10.59 16.19 -16.42
N TYR A 337 -9.73 15.28 -15.93
CA TYR A 337 -8.50 15.68 -15.23
C TYR A 337 -7.29 15.62 -16.14
N ALA A 338 -6.43 16.64 -16.03
CA ALA A 338 -5.16 16.71 -16.75
C ALA A 338 -4.02 15.98 -16.02
N LEU A 339 -4.09 15.91 -14.69
CA LEU A 339 -3.09 15.26 -13.84
C LEU A 339 -3.72 14.83 -12.51
N ALA A 340 -3.40 13.63 -12.04
CA ALA A 340 -3.67 13.19 -10.68
C ALA A 340 -2.40 13.35 -9.82
N ILE A 341 -2.54 13.92 -8.63
CA ILE A 341 -1.45 14.07 -7.66
C ILE A 341 -1.88 13.43 -6.34
N GLN A 342 -1.23 12.35 -5.96
CA GLN A 342 -1.50 11.66 -4.71
C GLN A 342 -0.49 12.03 -3.62
N CYS A 343 -0.90 12.01 -2.35
CA CYS A 343 0.05 12.13 -1.24
C CYS A 343 0.97 10.89 -1.17
N GLY A 344 1.83 10.77 -0.18
CA GLY A 344 2.71 9.61 0.02
C GLY A 344 1.98 8.28 0.26
N MET A 345 0.65 8.28 0.38
CA MET A 345 -0.23 7.10 0.57
C MET A 345 0.24 6.18 1.71
N CYS A 346 0.88 6.74 2.74
CA CYS A 346 1.42 5.96 3.86
C CYS A 346 0.32 5.22 4.64
N MET A 347 -0.90 5.76 4.70
CA MET A 347 -2.06 5.17 5.37
C MET A 347 -2.91 4.27 4.48
N ILE A 348 -2.57 4.15 3.19
CA ILE A 348 -3.25 3.31 2.21
C ILE A 348 -2.40 2.06 1.95
N ASN A 349 -3.01 0.89 1.86
CA ASN A 349 -2.28 -0.33 1.60
C ASN A 349 -1.81 -0.45 0.13
N LYS A 350 -0.81 -1.31 -0.11
CA LYS A 350 -0.16 -1.47 -1.42
C LYS A 350 -1.15 -1.86 -2.52
N GLN A 351 -2.11 -2.74 -2.22
CA GLN A 351 -3.08 -3.22 -3.20
C GLN A 351 -4.03 -2.12 -3.69
N GLU A 352 -4.48 -1.26 -2.78
CA GLU A 352 -5.31 -0.12 -3.14
C GLU A 352 -4.53 0.89 -4.00
N VAL A 353 -3.28 1.21 -3.64
CA VAL A 353 -2.43 2.09 -4.45
C VAL A 353 -2.25 1.50 -5.86
N ALA A 354 -1.93 0.21 -5.98
CA ALA A 354 -1.79 -0.47 -7.26
C ALA A 354 -3.08 -0.45 -8.08
N SER A 355 -4.24 -0.66 -7.43
CA SER A 355 -5.55 -0.58 -8.08
C SER A 355 -5.82 0.81 -8.67
N ARG A 356 -5.54 1.89 -7.91
CA ARG A 356 -5.69 3.28 -8.36
C ARG A 356 -4.77 3.58 -9.53
N LEU A 357 -3.50 3.21 -9.44
CA LEU A 357 -2.53 3.41 -10.53
C LEU A 357 -2.95 2.70 -11.82
N SER A 358 -3.48 1.47 -11.70
CA SER A 358 -4.01 0.73 -12.86
C SER A 358 -5.22 1.43 -13.50
N ARG A 359 -6.12 2.03 -12.69
CA ARG A 359 -7.25 2.81 -13.22
C ARG A 359 -6.77 4.08 -13.94
N PHE A 360 -5.84 4.84 -13.35
CA PHE A 360 -5.25 6.01 -14.02
C PHE A 360 -4.59 5.62 -15.34
N GLN A 361 -3.88 4.50 -15.37
CA GLN A 361 -3.25 3.99 -16.60
C GLN A 361 -4.29 3.61 -17.66
N ALA A 362 -5.37 2.93 -17.28
CA ALA A 362 -6.43 2.51 -18.19
C ALA A 362 -7.14 3.69 -18.84
N GLU A 363 -7.34 4.79 -18.10
CA GLU A 363 -7.96 6.02 -18.57
C GLU A 363 -6.96 7.02 -19.20
N GLY A 364 -5.66 6.65 -19.26
CA GLY A 364 -4.63 7.53 -19.80
C GLY A 364 -4.36 8.79 -18.98
N LEU A 365 -4.83 8.86 -17.72
CA LEU A 365 -4.60 10.01 -16.84
C LEU A 365 -3.19 9.94 -16.25
N PRO A 366 -2.31 10.92 -16.50
CA PRO A 366 -1.02 11.01 -15.83
C PRO A 366 -1.20 11.08 -14.30
N VAL A 367 -0.34 10.38 -13.56
CA VAL A 367 -0.40 10.39 -12.09
C VAL A 367 0.98 10.57 -11.50
N THR A 368 1.09 11.35 -10.44
CA THR A 368 2.33 11.53 -9.67
C THR A 368 2.04 11.63 -8.18
N ASN A 369 3.08 11.85 -7.35
CA ASN A 369 2.90 12.05 -5.92
C ASN A 369 3.50 13.38 -5.44
N TYR A 370 3.12 13.82 -4.22
CA TYR A 370 3.57 15.07 -3.61
C TYR A 370 5.10 15.21 -3.61
N GLY A 371 5.82 14.13 -3.29
CA GLY A 371 7.28 14.16 -3.25
C GLY A 371 7.93 14.39 -4.60
N MET A 372 7.43 13.73 -5.64
CA MET A 372 7.92 13.91 -7.02
C MET A 372 7.55 15.30 -7.56
N VAL A 373 6.35 15.81 -7.25
CA VAL A 373 5.95 17.17 -7.59
C VAL A 373 6.91 18.18 -6.93
N LEU A 374 7.16 18.06 -5.63
CA LEU A 374 8.09 18.96 -4.92
C LEU A 374 9.51 18.88 -5.50
N ALA A 375 9.99 17.68 -5.81
CA ALA A 375 11.30 17.48 -6.44
C ALA A 375 11.36 18.12 -7.84
N ALA A 376 10.32 17.98 -8.66
CA ALA A 376 10.23 18.57 -9.99
C ALA A 376 10.19 20.11 -9.93
N LEU A 377 9.36 20.66 -9.04
CA LEU A 377 9.21 22.12 -8.88
C LEU A 377 10.47 22.78 -8.35
N ASN A 378 11.27 22.08 -7.53
CA ASN A 378 12.55 22.55 -7.02
C ASN A 378 13.74 22.24 -7.95
N GLY A 379 13.52 21.60 -9.11
CA GLY A 379 14.58 21.25 -10.05
C GLY A 379 15.52 20.14 -9.59
N ILE A 380 15.09 19.31 -8.63
CA ILE A 380 15.92 18.27 -7.99
C ILE A 380 15.51 16.86 -8.45
N LEU A 381 14.43 16.73 -9.22
CA LEU A 381 13.87 15.43 -9.62
C LEU A 381 14.92 14.54 -10.33
N ASP A 382 15.75 15.10 -11.19
CA ASP A 382 16.77 14.35 -11.92
C ASP A 382 17.83 13.78 -11.00
N ARG A 383 18.25 14.48 -9.96
CA ARG A 383 19.15 13.98 -8.94
C ARG A 383 18.48 12.90 -8.08
N ALA A 384 17.25 13.17 -7.65
CA ALA A 384 16.52 12.29 -6.72
C ALA A 384 16.15 10.93 -7.32
N LYS A 385 15.97 10.85 -8.66
CA LYS A 385 15.65 9.60 -9.35
C LYS A 385 16.87 8.73 -9.69
N GLN A 386 18.10 9.26 -9.61
CA GLN A 386 19.32 8.57 -10.10
C GLN A 386 19.55 7.20 -9.49
N ILE A 387 19.27 7.04 -8.19
CA ILE A 387 19.47 5.75 -7.51
C ILE A 387 18.56 4.65 -8.09
N PHE A 388 17.36 5.00 -8.54
CA PHE A 388 16.39 4.07 -9.12
C PHE A 388 16.70 3.72 -10.59
N MET A 389 17.45 4.59 -11.29
CA MET A 389 17.78 4.38 -12.72
C MET A 389 18.98 3.44 -12.91
N LYS A 390 19.85 3.28 -11.90
CA LYS A 390 20.99 2.36 -11.98
C LYS A 390 20.57 0.90 -12.08
N GLU A 391 19.41 0.54 -11.53
CA GLU A 391 18.86 -0.81 -11.57
C GLU A 391 18.37 -1.23 -12.97
N SER A 392 17.71 -0.33 -13.70
CA SER A 392 17.21 -0.60 -15.06
C SER A 392 18.35 -0.85 -16.08
N ALA A 393 19.53 -0.31 -15.86
CA ALA A 393 20.71 -0.56 -16.69
C ALA A 393 21.36 -1.92 -16.40
N GLY A 394 21.31 -2.41 -15.14
CA GLY A 394 21.84 -3.72 -14.75
C GLY A 394 20.98 -4.89 -15.21
N ALA A 395 19.65 -4.75 -15.15
CA ALA A 395 18.69 -5.77 -15.60
C ALA A 395 18.71 -5.97 -17.12
N ALA A 396 18.89 -4.89 -17.89
CA ALA A 396 18.99 -4.96 -19.36
C ALA A 396 20.26 -5.70 -19.84
N HIS A 397 21.34 -5.72 -19.05
CA HIS A 397 22.55 -6.48 -19.37
C HIS A 397 22.47 -7.97 -18.99
N ALA A 398 21.61 -8.36 -18.07
CA ALA A 398 21.41 -9.76 -17.70
C ALA A 398 20.55 -10.52 -18.72
N GLU A 399 19.59 -9.87 -19.38
CA GLU A 399 18.77 -10.51 -20.42
C GLU A 399 19.48 -10.66 -21.78
N THR A 400 20.49 -9.83 -22.07
CA THR A 400 21.27 -9.93 -23.33
C THR A 400 22.41 -10.93 -23.27
N GLY A 401 22.77 -11.45 -22.11
CA GLY A 401 23.87 -12.42 -21.91
C GLY A 401 23.50 -13.89 -22.09
N ALA A 402 22.22 -14.25 -22.19
CA ALA A 402 21.73 -15.63 -22.20
C ALA A 402 21.51 -16.23 -23.61
N TYR A 403 21.89 -15.54 -24.68
CA TYR A 403 21.81 -16.08 -26.07
C TYR A 403 23.19 -16.06 -26.74
N ARG A 404 24.12 -16.93 -26.30
CA ARG A 404 25.25 -17.44 -27.09
C ARG A 404 25.93 -18.55 -26.30
N ALA A 405 25.63 -19.79 -26.64
CA ALA A 405 26.56 -20.92 -26.71
C ALA A 405 25.82 -22.17 -27.17
N ASP A 406 26.13 -22.54 -28.36
CA ASP A 406 26.19 -23.86 -29.01
C ASP A 406 25.02 -24.84 -28.85
#